data_d7790211a3d8762e2d3d67827c605df8
#
_entry.id   d7790211a3d8762e2d3d67827c605df8
#
_cell.length_a   1.000
_cell.length_b   1.000
_cell.length_c   1.000
_cell.angle_alpha   90.00
_cell.angle_beta   90.00
_cell.angle_gamma   90.00
#
_symmetry.space_group_name_H-M   'P 1'
#
loop_
_entity.id
_entity.type
_entity.pdbx_description
1 polymer ?
#
loop_
_entity_poly.entity_id
_entity_poly.type
_entity_poly.pdbx_seq_one_letter_code
_entity_poly.pdbx_strand_id
1 'polypeptide(L)'
;MKKILITRKLLKLNEEKASKIFDVKLNSNDELYSQTKLIELSNGCDGILTSITDKIDEETINKLPNTVKIISNFAVGFGNIDLKATKKRSIVVTNTPDVLTDATAEIAMLLILGAARRASEGIEHAKKSNWK
;
A
#
# COMPACT_ATOMS: atom_id res chain seq x y z
N MET A 1 24.60 -6.44 0.36
CA MET A 1 23.19 -6.54 0.81
C MET A 1 22.29 -6.41 -0.41
N LYS A 2 21.11 -7.03 -0.41
CA LYS A 2 20.11 -6.82 -1.44
C LYS A 2 19.54 -5.41 -1.31
N LYS A 3 19.27 -4.77 -2.45
CA LYS A 3 18.78 -3.39 -2.50
C LYS A 3 17.30 -3.35 -2.76
N ILE A 4 16.55 -2.59 -1.96
CA ILE A 4 15.10 -2.46 -2.11
C ILE A 4 14.66 -1.00 -2.17
N LEU A 5 13.62 -0.74 -2.95
CA LEU A 5 12.91 0.52 -2.97
C LEU A 5 11.66 0.38 -2.08
N ILE A 6 11.44 1.29 -1.15
CA ILE A 6 10.19 1.44 -0.38
C ILE A 6 9.48 2.68 -0.90
N THR A 7 8.31 2.49 -1.51
CA THR A 7 7.60 3.54 -2.26
C THR A 7 6.80 4.49 -1.40
N ARG A 8 6.50 4.11 -0.15
CA ARG A 8 5.74 4.94 0.80
C ARG A 8 6.46 4.99 2.14
N LYS A 9 6.26 6.07 2.87
CA LYS A 9 6.79 6.19 4.23
C LYS A 9 6.12 5.17 5.15
N LEU A 10 6.92 4.39 5.86
CA LEU A 10 6.45 3.42 6.84
C LEU A 10 6.63 3.97 8.26
N LEU A 11 6.16 3.20 9.24
CA LEU A 11 6.49 3.46 10.64
C LEU A 11 8.03 3.37 10.81
N LYS A 12 8.60 4.32 11.54
CA LYS A 12 10.06 4.42 11.76
C LYS A 12 10.69 3.10 12.17
N LEU A 13 10.05 2.35 13.08
CA LEU A 13 10.54 1.03 13.50
C LEU A 13 10.67 0.04 12.34
N ASN A 14 9.76 0.09 11.35
CA ASN A 14 9.78 -0.82 10.21
C ASN A 14 10.87 -0.42 9.21
N GLU A 15 11.07 0.88 8.99
CA GLU A 15 12.17 1.39 8.16
C GLU A 15 13.53 1.04 8.75
N GLU A 16 13.69 1.18 10.07
CA GLU A 16 14.90 0.78 10.80
C GLU A 16 15.17 -0.74 10.70
N LYS A 17 14.12 -1.56 10.83
CA LYS A 17 14.24 -3.02 10.64
C LYS A 17 14.66 -3.37 9.23
N ALA A 18 14.03 -2.76 8.23
CA ALA A 18 14.37 -2.97 6.83
C ALA A 18 15.83 -2.57 6.54
N SER A 19 16.27 -1.43 7.05
CA SER A 19 17.63 -0.90 6.84
C SER A 19 18.74 -1.76 7.50
N LYS A 20 18.39 -2.58 8.50
CA LYS A 20 19.34 -3.56 9.09
C LYS A 20 19.59 -4.77 8.20
N ILE A 21 18.64 -5.09 7.31
CA ILE A 21 18.65 -6.31 6.49
C ILE A 21 18.99 -6.00 5.04
N PHE A 22 18.55 -4.84 4.54
CA PHE A 22 18.65 -4.43 3.15
C PHE A 22 19.38 -3.09 2.99
N ASP A 23 19.92 -2.84 1.80
CA ASP A 23 20.24 -1.49 1.35
C ASP A 23 18.94 -0.84 0.87
N VAL A 24 18.41 0.14 1.61
CA VAL A 24 17.05 0.66 1.41
C VAL A 24 17.05 2.05 0.80
N LYS A 25 16.34 2.21 -0.31
CA LYS A 25 15.91 3.53 -0.79
C LYS A 25 14.56 3.88 -0.15
N LEU A 26 14.55 4.81 0.81
CA LEU A 26 13.35 5.27 1.51
C LEU A 26 12.68 6.44 0.81
N ASN A 27 11.36 6.52 0.89
CA ASN A 27 10.57 7.69 0.53
C ASN A 27 10.28 8.55 1.77
N SER A 28 11.27 9.30 2.21
CA SER A 28 11.21 10.05 3.48
C SER A 28 10.12 11.13 3.50
N ASN A 29 9.77 11.67 2.33
CA ASN A 29 8.75 12.73 2.19
C ASN A 29 7.33 12.18 1.96
N ASP A 30 7.18 10.86 1.83
CA ASP A 30 5.91 10.20 1.50
C ASP A 30 5.24 10.71 0.21
N GLU A 31 6.02 11.04 -0.79
CA GLU A 31 5.53 11.49 -2.09
C GLU A 31 4.84 10.35 -2.83
N LEU A 32 3.71 10.64 -3.48
CA LEU A 32 3.11 9.69 -4.42
C LEU A 32 3.96 9.65 -5.70
N TYR A 33 4.64 8.53 -5.93
CA TYR A 33 5.46 8.38 -7.13
C TYR A 33 4.60 8.15 -8.36
N SER A 34 4.92 8.88 -9.43
CA SER A 34 4.42 8.51 -10.76
C SER A 34 5.06 7.19 -11.20
N GLN A 35 4.43 6.50 -12.15
CA GLN A 35 4.98 5.26 -12.72
C GLN A 35 6.40 5.46 -13.26
N THR A 36 6.65 6.57 -13.95
CA THR A 36 7.99 6.93 -14.45
C THR A 36 9.00 7.06 -13.31
N LYS A 37 8.64 7.76 -12.24
CA LYS A 37 9.50 7.95 -11.07
C LYS A 37 9.78 6.63 -10.35
N LEU A 38 8.77 5.77 -10.23
CA LEU A 38 8.91 4.44 -9.64
C LEU A 38 9.91 3.59 -10.45
N ILE A 39 9.78 3.58 -11.78
CA ILE A 39 10.70 2.86 -12.67
C ILE A 39 12.13 3.39 -12.51
N GLU A 40 12.30 4.71 -12.53
CA GLU A 40 13.60 5.36 -12.37
C GLU A 40 14.27 4.99 -11.04
N LEU A 41 13.53 5.10 -9.93
CA LEU A 41 14.03 4.79 -8.59
C LEU A 41 14.32 3.30 -8.39
N SER A 42 13.67 2.42 -9.17
CA SER A 42 13.90 0.97 -9.14
C SER A 42 15.23 0.55 -9.76
N ASN A 43 15.94 1.47 -10.44
CA ASN A 43 17.22 1.15 -11.03
C ASN A 43 18.23 0.70 -9.95
N GLY A 44 18.80 -0.47 -10.20
CA GLY A 44 19.75 -1.13 -9.29
C GLY A 44 19.10 -1.75 -8.05
N CYS A 45 17.76 -1.81 -7.95
CA CYS A 45 17.08 -2.51 -6.88
C CYS A 45 16.81 -3.97 -7.25
N ASP A 46 16.86 -4.85 -6.24
CA ASP A 46 16.48 -6.27 -6.33
C ASP A 46 14.98 -6.47 -6.07
N GLY A 47 14.36 -5.58 -5.31
CA GLY A 47 12.94 -5.65 -4.95
C GLY A 47 12.31 -4.29 -4.70
N ILE A 48 10.99 -4.28 -4.69
CA ILE A 48 10.16 -3.11 -4.41
C ILE A 48 9.16 -3.46 -3.32
N LEU A 49 9.11 -2.64 -2.25
CA LEU A 49 8.02 -2.65 -1.29
C LEU A 49 7.07 -1.51 -1.67
N THR A 50 5.91 -1.88 -2.17
CA THR A 50 4.88 -0.98 -2.70
C THR A 50 3.64 -0.95 -1.79
N SER A 51 2.72 -0.05 -2.04
CA SER A 51 1.42 -0.01 -1.37
C SER A 51 0.28 0.08 -2.39
N ILE A 52 -0.97 0.00 -1.90
CA ILE A 52 -2.17 0.04 -2.75
C ILE A 52 -2.29 1.31 -3.61
N THR A 53 -1.59 2.38 -3.25
CA THR A 53 -1.61 3.65 -3.97
C THR A 53 -0.70 3.68 -5.20
N ASP A 54 0.20 2.71 -5.32
CA ASP A 54 1.12 2.62 -6.44
C ASP A 54 0.47 1.83 -7.58
N LYS A 55 0.37 2.43 -8.75
CA LYS A 55 -0.14 1.74 -9.94
C LYS A 55 1.00 1.00 -10.65
N ILE A 56 0.97 -0.34 -10.59
CA ILE A 56 1.98 -1.23 -11.19
C ILE A 56 1.30 -2.10 -12.26
N ASP A 57 0.90 -1.46 -13.35
CA ASP A 57 0.28 -2.09 -14.50
C ASP A 57 1.31 -2.79 -15.42
N GLU A 58 0.81 -3.43 -16.49
CA GLU A 58 1.65 -4.14 -17.47
C GLU A 58 2.73 -3.22 -18.06
N GLU A 59 2.41 -1.96 -18.35
CA GLU A 59 3.37 -1.02 -18.92
C GLU A 59 4.52 -0.74 -17.94
N THR A 60 4.19 -0.47 -16.67
CA THR A 60 5.16 -0.25 -15.61
C THR A 60 6.06 -1.48 -15.44
N ILE A 61 5.45 -2.66 -15.32
CA ILE A 61 6.18 -3.92 -15.12
C ILE A 61 7.15 -4.18 -16.27
N ASN A 62 6.72 -3.95 -17.50
CA ASN A 62 7.57 -4.17 -18.68
C ASN A 62 8.79 -3.23 -18.71
N LYS A 63 8.69 -2.06 -18.10
CA LYS A 63 9.78 -1.06 -18.00
C LYS A 63 10.64 -1.19 -16.74
N LEU A 64 10.23 -2.01 -15.75
CA LEU A 64 11.07 -2.23 -14.56
C LEU A 64 12.42 -2.84 -14.96
N PRO A 65 13.50 -2.48 -14.23
CA PRO A 65 14.82 -3.11 -14.43
C PRO A 65 14.76 -4.63 -14.25
N ASN A 66 15.58 -5.35 -15.02
CA ASN A 66 15.67 -6.82 -14.92
C ASN A 66 16.23 -7.32 -13.58
N THR A 67 16.82 -6.43 -12.80
CA THR A 67 17.29 -6.70 -11.43
C THR A 67 16.17 -6.90 -10.43
N VAL A 68 14.99 -6.29 -10.66
CA VAL A 68 13.81 -6.44 -9.79
C VAL A 68 13.26 -7.87 -9.92
N LYS A 69 13.27 -8.61 -8.81
CA LYS A 69 12.83 -10.02 -8.74
C LYS A 69 11.59 -10.21 -7.87
N ILE A 70 11.27 -9.23 -7.02
CA ILE A 70 10.15 -9.31 -6.10
C ILE A 70 9.46 -7.94 -5.97
N ILE A 71 8.14 -7.97 -5.90
CA ILE A 71 7.28 -6.84 -5.52
C ILE A 71 6.48 -7.29 -4.31
N SER A 72 6.74 -6.68 -3.14
CA SER A 72 5.98 -6.90 -1.91
C SER A 72 4.95 -5.79 -1.77
N ASN A 73 3.66 -6.14 -1.76
CA ASN A 73 2.59 -5.16 -1.62
C ASN A 73 2.21 -5.02 -0.14
N PHE A 74 2.42 -3.85 0.43
CA PHE A 74 1.94 -3.52 1.77
C PHE A 74 0.43 -3.21 1.71
N ALA A 75 -0.34 -4.25 1.37
CA ALA A 75 -1.80 -4.24 1.29
C ALA A 75 -2.33 -5.67 1.33
N VAL A 76 -3.59 -5.83 1.72
CA VAL A 76 -4.33 -7.11 1.62
C VAL A 76 -4.65 -7.43 0.16
N GLY A 77 -5.17 -6.44 -0.55
CA GLY A 77 -5.46 -6.55 -1.97
C GLY A 77 -4.20 -6.39 -2.83
N PHE A 78 -4.28 -6.82 -4.08
CA PHE A 78 -3.22 -6.72 -5.08
C PHE A 78 -3.75 -6.23 -6.44
N GLY A 79 -4.93 -5.61 -6.47
CA GLY A 79 -5.55 -5.08 -7.70
C GLY A 79 -4.77 -3.94 -8.36
N ASN A 80 -3.82 -3.37 -7.65
CA ASN A 80 -2.90 -2.34 -8.14
C ASN A 80 -1.69 -2.93 -8.92
N ILE A 81 -1.54 -4.26 -8.98
CA ILE A 81 -0.41 -4.97 -9.62
C ILE A 81 -0.93 -5.91 -10.69
N ASP A 82 -0.41 -5.83 -11.91
CA ASP A 82 -0.73 -6.79 -12.98
C ASP A 82 0.03 -8.11 -12.77
N LEU A 83 -0.67 -9.10 -12.19
CA LEU A 83 -0.09 -10.43 -11.91
C LEU A 83 0.27 -11.21 -13.17
N LYS A 84 -0.39 -10.95 -14.31
CA LYS A 84 -0.05 -11.63 -15.57
C LYS A 84 1.29 -11.13 -16.11
N ALA A 85 1.50 -9.84 -16.06
CA ALA A 85 2.76 -9.23 -16.48
C ALA A 85 3.93 -9.61 -15.55
N THR A 86 3.72 -9.62 -14.22
CA THR A 86 4.75 -10.06 -13.27
C THR A 86 5.15 -11.52 -13.51
N LYS A 87 4.17 -12.40 -13.75
CA LYS A 87 4.43 -13.80 -14.07
C LYS A 87 5.24 -13.97 -15.35
N LYS A 88 4.92 -13.22 -16.43
CA LYS A 88 5.69 -13.23 -17.69
C LYS A 88 7.16 -12.86 -17.45
N ARG A 89 7.43 -11.94 -16.52
CA ARG A 89 8.77 -11.48 -16.18
C ARG A 89 9.45 -12.25 -15.03
N SER A 90 8.81 -13.29 -14.53
CA SER A 90 9.29 -14.08 -13.36
C SER A 90 9.55 -13.20 -12.13
N ILE A 91 8.72 -12.19 -11.92
CA ILE A 91 8.74 -11.34 -10.72
C ILE A 91 7.75 -11.94 -9.70
N VAL A 92 8.26 -12.24 -8.50
CA VAL A 92 7.44 -12.73 -7.39
C VAL A 92 6.61 -11.58 -6.83
N VAL A 93 5.33 -11.83 -6.52
CA VAL A 93 4.47 -10.86 -5.83
C VAL A 93 4.03 -11.44 -4.49
N THR A 94 4.11 -10.63 -3.44
CA THR A 94 3.61 -10.96 -2.10
C THR A 94 2.70 -9.84 -1.60
N ASN A 95 1.81 -10.17 -0.66
CA ASN A 95 0.89 -9.24 -0.01
C ASN A 95 0.77 -9.56 1.49
N THR A 96 -0.06 -8.82 2.21
CA THR A 96 -0.32 -9.00 3.65
C THR A 96 -1.78 -9.41 3.88
N PRO A 97 -2.17 -10.69 3.62
CA PRO A 97 -3.54 -11.14 3.76
C PRO A 97 -3.99 -11.18 5.23
N ASP A 98 -5.29 -11.08 5.46
CA ASP A 98 -6.02 -11.30 6.72
C ASP A 98 -5.72 -10.34 7.89
N VAL A 99 -4.80 -9.40 7.75
CA VAL A 99 -4.32 -8.54 8.87
C VAL A 99 -5.31 -7.44 9.27
N LEU A 100 -6.38 -7.18 8.49
CA LEU A 100 -7.33 -6.09 8.75
C LEU A 100 -8.80 -6.47 8.52
N THR A 101 -9.09 -7.75 8.30
CA THR A 101 -10.44 -8.23 7.94
C THR A 101 -11.46 -7.87 8.99
N ASP A 102 -11.20 -8.17 10.26
CA ASP A 102 -12.12 -7.89 11.37
C ASP A 102 -12.35 -6.38 11.53
N ALA A 103 -11.30 -5.58 11.56
CA ALA A 103 -11.42 -4.14 11.68
C ALA A 103 -12.22 -3.51 10.52
N THR A 104 -12.06 -4.02 9.30
CA THR A 104 -12.84 -3.57 8.15
C THR A 104 -14.31 -3.98 8.29
N ALA A 105 -14.59 -5.19 8.74
CA ALA A 105 -15.95 -5.68 8.98
C ALA A 105 -16.66 -4.86 10.07
N GLU A 106 -15.98 -4.56 11.19
CA GLU A 106 -16.50 -3.72 12.27
C GLU A 106 -16.90 -2.32 11.78
N ILE A 107 -16.04 -1.67 11.02
CA ILE A 107 -16.36 -0.37 10.42
C ILE A 107 -17.53 -0.47 9.44
N ALA A 108 -17.60 -1.51 8.63
CA ALA A 108 -18.74 -1.73 7.72
C ALA A 108 -20.05 -1.84 8.51
N MET A 109 -20.08 -2.63 9.58
CA MET A 109 -21.25 -2.77 10.45
C MET A 109 -21.61 -1.46 11.15
N LEU A 110 -20.62 -0.73 11.65
CA LEU A 110 -20.81 0.59 12.25
C LEU A 110 -21.47 1.56 11.26
N LEU A 111 -21.01 1.60 10.03
CA LEU A 111 -21.55 2.48 8.99
C LEU A 111 -22.99 2.08 8.59
N ILE A 112 -23.28 0.78 8.46
CA ILE A 112 -24.64 0.28 8.17
C ILE A 112 -25.61 0.69 9.28
N LEU A 113 -25.26 0.42 10.52
CA LEU A 113 -26.10 0.77 11.68
C LEU A 113 -26.22 2.28 11.84
N GLY A 114 -25.13 3.01 11.66
CA GLY A 114 -25.09 4.46 11.74
C GLY A 114 -25.99 5.13 10.69
N ALA A 115 -25.95 4.64 9.46
CA ALA A 115 -26.82 5.12 8.39
C ALA A 115 -28.29 4.78 8.67
N ALA A 116 -28.59 3.54 9.04
CA ALA A 116 -29.95 3.09 9.34
C ALA A 116 -30.59 3.87 10.50
N ARG A 117 -29.80 4.31 11.46
CA ARG A 117 -30.26 5.06 12.65
C ARG A 117 -30.07 6.58 12.52
N ARG A 118 -29.63 7.08 11.36
CA ARG A 118 -29.36 8.52 11.14
C ARG A 118 -28.43 9.09 12.24
N ALA A 119 -27.39 8.34 12.58
CA ALA A 119 -26.56 8.63 13.75
C ALA A 119 -25.88 10.01 13.66
N SER A 120 -25.41 10.44 12.49
CA SER A 120 -24.79 11.75 12.31
C SER A 120 -25.75 12.91 12.63
N GLU A 121 -27.00 12.82 12.17
CA GLU A 121 -28.03 13.82 12.47
C GLU A 121 -28.40 13.83 13.96
N GLY A 122 -28.49 12.65 14.59
CA GLY A 122 -28.72 12.52 16.02
C GLY A 122 -27.61 13.16 16.85
N ILE A 123 -26.36 12.94 16.46
CA ILE A 123 -25.19 13.55 17.12
C ILE A 123 -25.22 15.07 16.97
N GLU A 124 -25.50 15.60 15.79
CA GLU A 124 -25.62 17.03 15.55
C GLU A 124 -26.74 17.64 16.39
N HIS A 125 -27.88 16.95 16.50
CA HIS A 125 -29.02 17.39 17.29
C HIS A 125 -28.67 17.46 18.79
N ALA A 126 -28.01 16.43 19.30
CA ALA A 126 -27.53 16.38 20.68
C ALA A 126 -26.52 17.49 21.00
N LYS A 127 -25.54 17.70 20.10
CA LYS A 127 -24.53 18.78 20.29
C LYS A 127 -25.12 20.19 20.33
N LYS A 128 -26.19 20.42 19.60
CA LYS A 128 -26.89 21.73 19.58
C LYS A 128 -27.80 21.93 20.78
N SER A 129 -27.86 21.00 21.73
CA SER A 129 -28.76 21.01 22.88
C SER A 129 -30.24 21.19 22.52
N ASN A 130 -30.64 20.77 21.30
CA ASN A 130 -32.01 20.87 20.80
C ASN A 130 -32.87 19.64 21.19
N TRP A 131 -32.49 18.96 22.25
CA TRP A 131 -33.25 17.82 22.76
C TRP A 131 -34.52 18.31 23.43
N LYS A 132 -35.70 18.00 22.84
CA LYS A 132 -37.01 18.26 23.41
C LYS A 132 -37.71 16.95 23.73
#